data_31403285f4fad6aed3abf154bc30a4ac
#
_entry.id   31403285f4fad6aed3abf154bc30a4ac
#
_cell.length_a   1.000
_cell.length_b   1.000
_cell.length_c   1.000
_cell.angle_alpha   90.00
_cell.angle_beta   90.00
_cell.angle_gamma   90.00
#
_symmetry.space_group_name_H-M   'P 1'
#
loop_
_entity.id
_entity.type
_entity.pdbx_description
1 polymer ?
#
loop_
_entity_poly.entity_id
_entity_poly.type
_entity_poly.pdbx_seq_one_letter_code
_entity_poly.pdbx_strand_id
1 'polypeptide(L)'
;SSAGDSNGAGENAGFVEDPGYDNAEGISLEDADVETSLSDADLSFLEEAESDLAAERLADLQRVTAEYANYRKRTEANREIERERIISDTVKILLPVLDDIDRAEKHGDLTEGSALAAIAGKLRGVTERLGLVAYGAAGDVFDPNQHEAILQQPTPGATAETVLDVVETGYKLGLTQVRAAKVVVAVPAD
;
A
#
# COMPACT_ATOMS: atom_id res chain seq x y z
N SER A 1 -5.47 -54.10 5.56
CA SER A 1 -4.98 -54.66 6.82
C SER A 1 -4.90 -53.56 7.85
N SER A 2 -5.79 -53.70 8.82
CA SER A 2 -5.66 -53.52 10.26
C SER A 2 -5.66 -52.05 10.71
N ALA A 3 -6.73 -51.45 11.18
CA ALA A 3 -7.45 -51.65 12.47
C ALA A 3 -6.57 -51.23 13.67
N GLY A 4 -7.06 -50.26 14.40
CA GLY A 4 -6.52 -49.79 15.65
C GLY A 4 -7.43 -48.74 16.30
N ASP A 5 -8.47 -49.25 16.92
CA ASP A 5 -9.36 -48.69 17.92
C ASP A 5 -8.61 -48.28 19.20
N SER A 6 -9.06 -47.19 19.85
CA SER A 6 -9.14 -47.05 21.32
C SER A 6 -9.63 -45.62 21.62
N ASN A 7 -10.83 -45.37 21.96
CA ASN A 7 -11.60 -45.53 23.21
C ASN A 7 -10.83 -45.07 24.44
N GLY A 8 -11.35 -44.03 25.07
CA GLY A 8 -10.97 -43.49 26.37
C GLY A 8 -11.95 -42.38 26.74
N ALA A 9 -13.09 -42.73 27.26
CA ALA A 9 -13.58 -42.66 28.64
C ALA A 9 -13.35 -41.26 29.24
N GLY A 10 -14.36 -40.47 29.37
CA GLY A 10 -15.37 -40.21 30.35
C GLY A 10 -14.84 -40.04 31.76
N GLU A 11 -14.72 -38.81 32.24
CA GLU A 11 -14.69 -38.54 33.67
C GLU A 11 -15.78 -37.53 34.02
N ASN A 12 -16.69 -38.11 34.69
CA ASN A 12 -17.81 -37.73 35.48
C ASN A 12 -17.41 -36.64 36.50
N ALA A 13 -17.78 -35.39 36.26
CA ALA A 13 -17.77 -34.35 37.28
C ALA A 13 -18.99 -34.52 38.19
N GLY A 14 -18.71 -34.85 39.41
CA GLY A 14 -19.66 -35.16 40.43
C GLY A 14 -20.71 -34.06 40.65
N PHE A 15 -21.92 -34.53 40.69
CA PHE A 15 -23.06 -33.82 41.21
C PHE A 15 -22.86 -33.65 42.73
N VAL A 16 -22.64 -32.41 43.15
CA VAL A 16 -22.63 -32.03 44.57
C VAL A 16 -24.09 -31.89 45.00
N GLU A 17 -24.56 -32.82 45.81
CA GLU A 17 -25.85 -32.72 46.48
C GLU A 17 -25.86 -31.48 47.40
N ASP A 18 -26.79 -30.58 47.13
CA ASP A 18 -27.15 -29.43 47.94
C ASP A 18 -27.82 -29.93 49.23
N PRO A 19 -27.33 -29.61 50.44
CA PRO A 19 -28.02 -29.95 51.67
C PRO A 19 -29.26 -29.08 51.82
N GLY A 20 -30.41 -29.75 51.84
CA GLY A 20 -31.72 -29.17 51.91
C GLY A 20 -31.92 -28.05 52.91
N TYR A 21 -32.44 -26.96 52.41
CA TYR A 21 -33.16 -25.99 53.21
C TYR A 21 -34.63 -26.37 53.25
N ASP A 22 -34.93 -27.21 54.23
CA ASP A 22 -36.30 -27.44 54.68
C ASP A 22 -36.66 -26.28 55.62
N ASN A 23 -37.28 -25.22 55.09
CA ASN A 23 -38.04 -24.25 55.85
C ASN A 23 -39.15 -23.66 54.99
N ALA A 24 -40.15 -24.51 54.69
CA ALA A 24 -41.41 -24.08 54.14
C ALA A 24 -42.27 -23.54 55.24
N GLU A 25 -41.97 -22.44 55.84
CA GLU A 25 -42.94 -21.64 56.56
C GLU A 25 -43.54 -20.60 55.65
N GLY A 26 -44.87 -20.77 55.45
CA GLY A 26 -45.65 -20.00 54.51
C GLY A 26 -45.40 -18.51 54.43
N ILE A 27 -44.84 -18.11 53.32
CA ILE A 27 -44.96 -16.75 52.81
C ILE A 27 -46.22 -16.78 51.96
N SER A 28 -47.30 -16.27 52.52
CA SER A 28 -48.57 -15.99 51.82
C SER A 28 -48.24 -15.00 50.68
N LEU A 29 -48.44 -15.45 49.47
CA LEU A 29 -48.27 -14.59 48.23
C LEU A 29 -49.54 -13.76 47.98
N GLU A 30 -50.29 -13.45 49.02
CA GLU A 30 -51.46 -12.55 48.94
C GLU A 30 -51.11 -11.21 49.60
N ASP A 31 -50.31 -10.36 48.97
CA ASP A 31 -50.23 -8.92 49.12
C ASP A 31 -48.92 -8.37 48.56
N ALA A 32 -48.61 -8.70 47.33
CA ALA A 32 -47.51 -8.05 46.61
C ALA A 32 -47.96 -7.55 45.23
N ASP A 33 -49.11 -6.89 45.18
CA ASP A 33 -49.35 -5.88 44.17
C ASP A 33 -48.57 -4.61 44.61
N VAL A 34 -47.27 -4.74 44.73
CA VAL A 34 -46.41 -3.57 44.68
C VAL A 34 -46.39 -3.17 43.21
N GLU A 35 -47.38 -2.35 42.80
CA GLU A 35 -47.23 -1.55 41.61
C GLU A 35 -45.98 -0.66 41.86
N THR A 36 -44.82 -1.20 41.43
CA THR A 36 -43.59 -0.45 41.42
C THR A 36 -43.71 0.51 40.23
N SER A 37 -44.61 1.47 40.35
CA SER A 37 -44.63 2.62 39.45
C SER A 37 -43.35 3.44 39.74
N LEU A 38 -42.43 3.45 38.79
CA LEU A 38 -41.28 4.31 38.83
C LEU A 38 -41.79 5.76 39.03
N SER A 39 -41.22 6.47 39.96
CA SER A 39 -41.54 7.89 40.15
C SER A 39 -41.12 8.71 38.93
N ASP A 40 -41.74 9.83 38.69
CA ASP A 40 -41.33 10.75 37.59
C ASP A 40 -39.83 11.12 37.68
N ALA A 41 -39.29 11.15 38.89
CA ALA A 41 -37.86 11.38 39.13
C ALA A 41 -36.99 10.19 38.67
N ASP A 42 -37.43 8.94 38.88
CA ASP A 42 -36.74 7.75 38.43
C ASP A 42 -36.78 7.65 36.89
N LEU A 43 -37.91 7.98 36.28
CA LEU A 43 -38.04 8.03 34.82
C LEU A 43 -37.13 9.06 34.19
N SER A 44 -37.08 10.30 34.76
CA SER A 44 -36.19 11.32 34.25
C SER A 44 -34.71 10.95 34.39
N PHE A 45 -34.32 10.30 35.47
CA PHE A 45 -32.97 9.81 35.67
C PHE A 45 -32.59 8.72 34.65
N LEU A 46 -33.52 7.80 34.35
CA LEU A 46 -33.30 6.78 33.33
C LEU A 46 -33.16 7.38 31.92
N GLU A 47 -34.02 8.34 31.58
CA GLU A 47 -33.94 9.05 30.28
C GLU A 47 -32.62 9.82 30.13
N GLU A 48 -32.14 10.49 31.18
CA GLU A 48 -30.85 11.18 31.17
C GLU A 48 -29.69 10.18 31.01
N ALA A 49 -29.70 9.06 31.74
CA ALA A 49 -28.69 8.00 31.62
C ALA A 49 -28.68 7.32 30.24
N GLU A 50 -29.85 7.11 29.64
CA GLU A 50 -29.96 6.58 28.27
C GLU A 50 -29.44 7.58 27.24
N SER A 51 -29.74 8.88 27.43
CA SER A 51 -29.26 9.96 26.57
C SER A 51 -27.75 10.07 26.62
N ASP A 52 -27.15 10.03 27.81
CA ASP A 52 -25.70 10.08 27.98
C ASP A 52 -25.00 8.87 27.35
N LEU A 53 -25.55 7.67 27.57
CA LEU A 53 -25.05 6.45 26.95
C LEU A 53 -25.16 6.50 25.41
N ALA A 54 -26.27 7.03 24.88
CA ALA A 54 -26.44 7.19 23.44
C ALA A 54 -25.44 8.20 22.86
N ALA A 55 -25.19 9.30 23.57
CA ALA A 55 -24.20 10.30 23.17
C ALA A 55 -22.78 9.72 23.17
N GLU A 56 -22.39 8.96 24.19
CA GLU A 56 -21.11 8.26 24.27
C GLU A 56 -20.92 7.27 23.11
N ARG A 57 -21.94 6.45 22.85
CA ARG A 57 -21.92 5.49 21.74
C ARG A 57 -21.83 6.17 20.38
N LEU A 58 -22.53 7.30 20.22
CA LEU A 58 -22.46 8.07 18.99
C LEU A 58 -21.04 8.64 18.77
N ALA A 59 -20.43 9.19 19.83
CA ALA A 59 -19.06 9.69 19.77
C ALA A 59 -18.05 8.60 19.44
N ASP A 60 -18.20 7.41 20.03
CA ASP A 60 -17.37 6.24 19.71
C ASP A 60 -17.54 5.79 18.27
N LEU A 61 -18.77 5.71 17.76
CA LEU A 61 -19.04 5.38 16.37
C LEU A 61 -18.43 6.40 15.40
N GLN A 62 -18.54 7.68 15.71
CA GLN A 62 -17.92 8.74 14.89
C GLN A 62 -16.41 8.61 14.87
N ARG A 63 -15.78 8.35 16.02
CA ARG A 63 -14.34 8.12 16.12
C ARG A 63 -13.90 6.92 15.30
N VAL A 64 -14.54 5.76 15.49
CA VAL A 64 -14.22 4.53 14.75
C VAL A 64 -14.42 4.71 13.26
N THR A 65 -15.49 5.41 12.85
CA THR A 65 -15.74 5.72 11.43
C THR A 65 -14.64 6.60 10.84
N ALA A 66 -14.20 7.61 11.58
CA ALA A 66 -13.10 8.47 11.15
C ALA A 66 -11.76 7.71 11.06
N GLU A 67 -11.46 6.86 12.04
CA GLU A 67 -10.28 6.00 12.04
C GLU A 67 -10.31 5.02 10.86
N TYR A 68 -11.45 4.41 10.58
CA TYR A 68 -11.63 3.51 9.45
C TYR A 68 -11.46 4.23 8.11
N ALA A 69 -12.01 5.43 7.96
CA ALA A 69 -11.83 6.24 6.75
C ALA A 69 -10.34 6.58 6.51
N ASN A 70 -9.63 6.96 7.57
CA ASN A 70 -8.19 7.23 7.51
C ASN A 70 -7.39 5.97 7.19
N TYR A 71 -7.72 4.84 7.81
CA TYR A 71 -7.11 3.55 7.51
C TYR A 71 -7.31 3.15 6.05
N ARG A 72 -8.54 3.26 5.55
CA ARG A 72 -8.86 2.95 4.16
C ARG A 72 -8.05 3.80 3.18
N LYS A 73 -8.03 5.12 3.40
CA LYS A 73 -7.24 6.06 2.57
C LYS A 73 -5.76 5.69 2.56
N ARG A 74 -5.18 5.39 3.73
CA ARG A 74 -3.78 4.98 3.84
C ARG A 74 -3.51 3.64 3.15
N THR A 75 -4.44 2.68 3.29
CA THR A 75 -4.29 1.36 2.67
C THR A 75 -4.37 1.45 1.14
N GLU A 76 -5.27 2.28 0.60
CA GLU A 76 -5.38 2.51 -0.84
C GLU A 76 -4.10 3.18 -1.38
N ALA A 77 -3.58 4.19 -0.69
CA ALA A 77 -2.31 4.82 -1.07
C ALA A 77 -1.12 3.84 -1.01
N ASN A 78 -1.04 3.01 0.01
CA ASN A 78 0.01 2.00 0.14
C ASN A 78 -0.05 0.95 -0.97
N ARG A 79 -1.26 0.54 -1.39
CA ARG A 79 -1.42 -0.41 -2.51
C ARG A 79 -0.92 0.16 -3.83
N GLU A 80 -1.13 1.46 -4.07
CA GLU A 80 -0.62 2.10 -5.29
C GLU A 80 0.92 2.14 -5.29
N ILE A 81 1.52 2.54 -4.17
CA ILE A 81 2.98 2.53 -3.99
C ILE A 81 3.55 1.12 -4.17
N GLU A 82 2.92 0.11 -3.60
CA GLU A 82 3.37 -1.28 -3.73
C GLU A 82 3.26 -1.78 -5.18
N ARG A 83 2.18 -1.42 -5.88
CA ARG A 83 2.03 -1.72 -7.29
C ARG A 83 3.12 -1.07 -8.14
N GLU A 84 3.40 0.21 -7.95
CA GLU A 84 4.49 0.91 -8.63
C GLU A 84 5.84 0.25 -8.36
N ARG A 85 6.09 -0.17 -7.12
CA ARG A 85 7.31 -0.86 -6.73
C ARG A 85 7.46 -2.19 -7.46
N ILE A 86 6.42 -3.03 -7.47
CA ILE A 86 6.44 -4.34 -8.16
C ILE A 86 6.70 -4.15 -9.65
N ILE A 87 6.03 -3.19 -10.29
CA ILE A 87 6.26 -2.88 -11.71
C ILE A 87 7.70 -2.39 -11.93
N SER A 88 8.19 -1.49 -11.08
CA SER A 88 9.55 -0.96 -11.13
C SER A 88 10.58 -2.08 -11.05
N ASP A 89 10.44 -2.99 -10.09
CA ASP A 89 11.38 -4.10 -9.92
C ASP A 89 11.32 -5.08 -11.11
N THR A 90 10.14 -5.31 -11.67
CA THR A 90 9.99 -6.12 -12.89
C THR A 90 10.65 -5.46 -14.10
N VAL A 91 10.43 -4.15 -14.27
CA VAL A 91 11.00 -3.39 -15.39
C VAL A 91 12.51 -3.32 -15.29
N LYS A 92 13.10 -3.20 -14.09
CA LYS A 92 14.57 -3.23 -13.91
C LYS A 92 15.23 -4.43 -14.59
N ILE A 93 14.57 -5.59 -14.58
CA ILE A 93 15.08 -6.82 -15.23
C ILE A 93 15.08 -6.68 -16.76
N LEU A 94 14.21 -5.85 -17.33
CA LEU A 94 14.11 -5.60 -18.77
C LEU A 94 15.02 -4.47 -19.26
N LEU A 95 15.53 -3.59 -18.35
CA LEU A 95 16.37 -2.47 -18.74
C LEU A 95 17.58 -2.86 -19.61
N PRO A 96 18.31 -3.96 -19.33
CA PRO A 96 19.42 -4.35 -20.18
C PRO A 96 19.02 -4.59 -21.65
N VAL A 97 17.81 -5.11 -21.88
CA VAL A 97 17.30 -5.32 -23.24
C VAL A 97 16.98 -3.99 -23.93
N LEU A 98 16.43 -3.02 -23.19
CA LEU A 98 16.19 -1.68 -23.71
C LEU A 98 17.52 -0.97 -24.04
N ASP A 99 18.54 -1.12 -23.18
CA ASP A 99 19.87 -0.55 -23.40
C ASP A 99 20.54 -1.15 -24.65
N ASP A 100 20.38 -2.46 -24.87
CA ASP A 100 20.89 -3.13 -26.08
C ASP A 100 20.19 -2.62 -27.34
N ILE A 101 18.88 -2.36 -27.26
CA ILE A 101 18.11 -1.77 -28.36
C ILE A 101 18.59 -0.33 -28.63
N ASP A 102 18.76 0.50 -27.59
CA ASP A 102 19.25 1.86 -27.73
C ASP A 102 20.67 1.89 -28.30
N ARG A 103 21.50 0.93 -27.92
CA ARG A 103 22.85 0.76 -28.46
C ARG A 103 22.83 0.36 -29.94
N ALA A 104 21.99 -0.62 -30.31
CA ALA A 104 21.83 -1.04 -31.70
C ALA A 104 21.30 0.12 -32.58
N GLU A 105 20.41 0.95 -32.04
CA GLU A 105 19.94 2.16 -32.74
C GLU A 105 21.07 3.18 -32.97
N LYS A 106 21.86 3.47 -31.94
CA LYS A 106 23.03 4.37 -32.05
C LYS A 106 24.08 3.88 -33.05
N HIS A 107 24.26 2.56 -33.19
CA HIS A 107 25.18 1.98 -34.16
C HIS A 107 24.59 1.82 -35.58
N GLY A 108 23.32 2.13 -35.76
CA GLY A 108 22.65 2.04 -37.05
C GLY A 108 22.20 0.60 -37.42
N ASP A 109 22.23 -0.34 -36.48
CA ASP A 109 21.82 -1.73 -36.69
C ASP A 109 20.29 -1.88 -36.72
N LEU A 110 19.55 -0.88 -36.20
CA LEU A 110 18.10 -0.79 -36.29
C LEU A 110 17.67 -0.09 -37.59
N THR A 111 17.75 -0.80 -38.69
CA THR A 111 17.29 -0.27 -39.99
C THR A 111 15.78 -0.08 -39.98
N GLU A 112 15.31 1.06 -40.45
CA GLU A 112 13.90 1.36 -40.60
C GLU A 112 13.18 0.26 -41.43
N GLY A 113 12.04 -0.24 -40.94
CA GLY A 113 11.29 -1.33 -41.58
C GLY A 113 11.84 -2.75 -41.32
N SER A 114 12.95 -2.88 -40.58
CA SER A 114 13.47 -4.21 -40.21
C SER A 114 12.57 -4.89 -39.16
N ALA A 115 12.63 -6.22 -39.12
CA ALA A 115 11.94 -6.99 -38.09
C ALA A 115 12.41 -6.61 -36.67
N LEU A 116 13.72 -6.30 -36.51
CA LEU A 116 14.30 -5.89 -35.25
C LEU A 116 13.75 -4.52 -34.80
N ALA A 117 13.66 -3.54 -35.70
CA ALA A 117 13.05 -2.23 -35.40
C ALA A 117 11.57 -2.37 -35.00
N ALA A 118 10.82 -3.27 -35.65
CA ALA A 118 9.42 -3.53 -35.28
C ALA A 118 9.29 -4.17 -33.87
N ILE A 119 10.21 -5.08 -33.51
CA ILE A 119 10.25 -5.68 -32.16
C ILE A 119 10.63 -4.65 -31.12
N ALA A 120 11.66 -3.82 -31.39
CA ALA A 120 12.09 -2.73 -30.53
C ALA A 120 10.93 -1.73 -30.23
N GLY A 121 10.23 -1.29 -31.27
CA GLY A 121 9.07 -0.44 -31.14
C GLY A 121 7.92 -1.06 -30.31
N LYS A 122 7.68 -2.37 -30.50
CA LYS A 122 6.68 -3.07 -29.67
C LYS A 122 7.11 -3.15 -28.22
N LEU A 123 8.37 -3.42 -27.91
CA LEU A 123 8.86 -3.49 -26.55
C LEU A 123 8.78 -2.11 -25.86
N ARG A 124 9.23 -1.06 -26.51
CA ARG A 124 9.09 0.33 -26.00
C ARG A 124 7.60 0.66 -25.76
N GLY A 125 6.72 0.35 -26.69
CA GLY A 125 5.28 0.57 -26.51
C GLY A 125 4.64 -0.25 -25.38
N VAL A 126 5.20 -1.41 -25.02
CA VAL A 126 4.76 -2.17 -23.84
C VAL A 126 5.22 -1.47 -22.55
N THR A 127 6.46 -1.04 -22.48
CA THR A 127 7.00 -0.34 -21.30
C THR A 127 6.31 1.01 -21.08
N GLU A 128 6.00 1.75 -22.12
CA GLU A 128 5.20 2.98 -22.04
C GLU A 128 3.79 2.73 -21.48
N ARG A 129 3.11 1.66 -21.91
CA ARG A 129 1.80 1.28 -21.36
C ARG A 129 1.84 0.86 -19.90
N LEU A 130 2.99 0.39 -19.41
CA LEU A 130 3.24 0.15 -17.99
C LEU A 130 3.46 1.46 -17.22
N GLY A 131 3.57 2.61 -17.90
CA GLY A 131 3.82 3.91 -17.32
C GLY A 131 5.30 4.25 -17.17
N LEU A 132 6.19 3.50 -17.82
CA LEU A 132 7.62 3.79 -17.84
C LEU A 132 7.89 4.99 -18.74
N VAL A 133 8.59 5.99 -18.20
CA VAL A 133 8.97 7.21 -18.92
C VAL A 133 10.49 7.31 -18.96
N ALA A 134 11.05 7.40 -20.16
CA ALA A 134 12.46 7.64 -20.37
C ALA A 134 12.79 9.12 -20.12
N TYR A 135 13.99 9.41 -19.63
CA TYR A 135 14.51 10.76 -19.45
C TYR A 135 16.06 10.80 -19.56
N GLY A 136 16.61 12.01 -19.59
CA GLY A 136 18.03 12.24 -19.71
C GLY A 136 18.44 12.34 -21.18
N ALA A 137 17.83 13.24 -21.95
CA ALA A 137 18.22 13.49 -23.32
C ALA A 137 19.46 14.42 -23.42
N ALA A 138 20.20 14.30 -24.50
CA ALA A 138 21.27 15.27 -24.79
C ALA A 138 20.70 16.68 -24.92
N GLY A 139 21.32 17.64 -24.24
CA GLY A 139 20.84 19.03 -24.16
C GLY A 139 20.05 19.33 -22.88
N ASP A 140 19.63 18.33 -22.11
CA ASP A 140 18.96 18.53 -20.83
C ASP A 140 19.91 19.21 -19.83
N VAL A 141 19.35 19.98 -18.89
CA VAL A 141 20.10 20.50 -17.75
C VAL A 141 20.44 19.35 -16.82
N PHE A 142 21.70 19.29 -16.39
CA PHE A 142 22.12 18.26 -15.46
C PHE A 142 21.44 18.44 -14.10
N ASP A 143 20.79 17.39 -13.61
CA ASP A 143 20.18 17.32 -12.29
C ASP A 143 20.75 16.11 -11.52
N PRO A 144 21.51 16.31 -10.43
CA PRO A 144 22.08 15.23 -9.64
C PRO A 144 21.06 14.24 -9.06
N ASN A 145 19.79 14.63 -8.94
CA ASN A 145 18.73 13.74 -8.45
C ASN A 145 18.26 12.76 -9.53
N GLN A 146 18.45 13.08 -10.80
CA GLN A 146 17.96 12.29 -11.93
C GLN A 146 19.10 11.70 -12.76
N HIS A 147 20.25 12.38 -12.80
CA HIS A 147 21.38 12.02 -13.63
C HIS A 147 22.59 11.60 -12.81
N GLU A 148 23.29 10.58 -13.27
CA GLU A 148 24.59 10.14 -12.78
C GLU A 148 25.67 10.55 -13.81
N ALA A 149 26.49 11.54 -13.46
CA ALA A 149 27.58 11.99 -14.32
C ALA A 149 28.72 10.96 -14.27
N ILE A 150 28.93 10.22 -15.35
CA ILE A 150 30.04 9.26 -15.48
C ILE A 150 31.32 9.92 -16.01
N LEU A 151 31.16 11.00 -16.75
CA LEU A 151 32.27 11.80 -17.29
C LEU A 151 31.86 13.28 -17.34
N GLN A 152 32.77 14.16 -16.93
CA GLN A 152 32.66 15.62 -17.10
C GLN A 152 33.62 16.07 -18.20
N GLN A 153 33.12 16.80 -19.17
CA GLN A 153 33.89 17.30 -20.30
C GLN A 153 33.87 18.82 -20.30
N PRO A 154 35.03 19.46 -20.08
CA PRO A 154 35.15 20.90 -20.27
C PRO A 154 34.74 21.27 -21.69
N THR A 155 33.74 22.13 -21.83
CA THR A 155 33.20 22.53 -23.14
C THR A 155 33.24 24.04 -23.27
N PRO A 156 34.01 24.59 -24.25
CA PRO A 156 34.06 26.03 -24.49
C PRO A 156 32.66 26.57 -24.79
N GLY A 157 32.26 27.63 -24.08
CA GLY A 157 30.97 28.29 -24.26
C GLY A 157 29.81 27.65 -23.47
N ALA A 158 30.04 26.59 -22.70
CA ALA A 158 29.04 26.08 -21.77
C ALA A 158 28.88 27.08 -20.61
N THR A 159 27.64 27.52 -20.37
CA THR A 159 27.29 28.45 -19.29
C THR A 159 26.68 27.74 -18.09
N ALA A 160 26.26 26.48 -18.26
CA ALA A 160 25.68 25.62 -17.25
C ALA A 160 26.07 24.17 -17.51
N GLU A 161 25.95 23.33 -16.48
CA GLU A 161 26.13 21.90 -16.62
C GLU A 161 24.96 21.31 -17.43
N THR A 162 25.28 20.74 -18.59
CA THR A 162 24.30 20.16 -19.50
C THR A 162 24.71 18.76 -19.93
N VAL A 163 23.72 17.90 -20.21
CA VAL A 163 23.94 16.55 -20.72
C VAL A 163 24.46 16.62 -22.16
N LEU A 164 25.69 16.15 -22.39
CA LEU A 164 26.29 16.04 -23.74
C LEU A 164 25.85 14.77 -24.45
N ASP A 165 25.92 13.65 -23.75
CA ASP A 165 25.53 12.34 -24.28
C ASP A 165 24.94 11.49 -23.17
N VAL A 166 24.09 10.57 -23.55
CA VAL A 166 23.44 9.60 -22.67
C VAL A 166 24.01 8.22 -22.93
N VAL A 167 24.69 7.68 -21.93
CA VAL A 167 25.30 6.35 -22.02
C VAL A 167 24.27 5.27 -21.66
N GLU A 168 23.49 5.50 -20.61
CA GLU A 168 22.35 4.68 -20.25
C GLU A 168 21.14 5.58 -19.98
N THR A 169 20.03 5.30 -20.67
CA THR A 169 18.80 6.07 -20.54
C THR A 169 18.21 5.93 -19.13
N GLY A 170 17.86 7.06 -18.51
CA GLY A 170 17.15 7.08 -17.24
C GLY A 170 15.68 6.70 -17.42
N TYR A 171 15.10 6.05 -16.39
CA TYR A 171 13.70 5.64 -16.41
C TYR A 171 13.00 5.96 -15.09
N LYS A 172 11.75 6.41 -15.17
CA LYS A 172 10.86 6.63 -14.04
C LYS A 172 9.50 6.01 -14.27
N LEU A 173 8.83 5.61 -13.18
CA LEU A 173 7.48 5.10 -13.15
C LEU A 173 6.66 5.96 -12.18
N GLY A 174 5.73 6.74 -12.68
CA GLY A 174 5.04 7.73 -11.85
C GLY A 174 6.04 8.67 -11.17
N LEU A 175 6.06 8.67 -9.83
CA LEU A 175 7.00 9.44 -9.02
C LEU A 175 8.28 8.65 -8.64
N THR A 176 8.30 7.36 -8.92
CA THR A 176 9.41 6.47 -8.54
C THR A 176 10.47 6.44 -9.63
N GLN A 177 11.70 6.81 -9.25
CA GLN A 177 12.87 6.64 -10.12
C GLN A 177 13.25 5.15 -10.18
N VAL A 178 13.19 4.57 -11.38
CA VAL A 178 13.57 3.17 -11.62
C VAL A 178 15.09 3.06 -11.78
N ARG A 179 15.70 3.98 -12.55
CA ARG A 179 17.14 4.09 -12.78
C ARG A 179 17.53 5.52 -13.14
N ALA A 180 18.62 6.03 -12.56
CA ALA A 180 19.22 7.30 -12.98
C ALA A 180 19.77 7.20 -14.41
N ALA A 181 19.70 8.30 -15.17
CA ALA A 181 20.37 8.35 -16.47
C ALA A 181 21.88 8.50 -16.26
N LYS A 182 22.68 7.63 -16.89
CA LYS A 182 24.13 7.79 -16.90
C LYS A 182 24.53 8.66 -18.09
N VAL A 183 25.13 9.79 -17.77
CA VAL A 183 25.35 10.85 -18.75
C VAL A 183 26.81 11.36 -18.76
N VAL A 184 27.23 11.86 -19.91
CA VAL A 184 28.38 12.71 -20.04
C VAL A 184 27.92 14.17 -19.90
N VAL A 185 28.54 14.93 -19.03
CA VAL A 185 28.13 16.30 -18.70
C VAL A 185 29.14 17.30 -19.27
N ALA A 186 28.63 18.30 -20.01
CA ALA A 186 29.39 19.50 -20.33
C ALA A 186 29.55 20.35 -19.08
N VAL A 187 30.76 20.73 -18.76
CA VAL A 187 31.04 21.71 -17.71
C VAL A 187 31.70 22.95 -18.34
N PRO A 188 31.51 24.15 -17.78
CA PRO A 188 32.20 25.34 -18.25
C PRO A 188 33.72 25.10 -18.32
N ALA A 189 34.35 25.46 -19.44
CA ALA A 189 35.80 25.46 -19.53
C ALA A 189 36.30 26.78 -18.93
N ASP A 190 37.22 26.71 -17.98
CA ASP A 190 37.93 27.87 -17.41
C ASP A 190 38.76 28.62 -18.48
#